data_b1622b1b17186a695b14888c6892381e
#
_entry.id   b1622b1b17186a695b14888c6892381e
#
_cell.length_a   1.000
_cell.length_b   1.000
_cell.length_c   1.000
_cell.angle_alpha   90.00
_cell.angle_beta   90.00
_cell.angle_gamma   90.00
#
_symmetry.space_group_name_H-M   'P 1'
#
loop_
_entity.id
_entity.type
_entity.pdbx_description
1 polymer ?
#
loop_
_entity_poly.entity_id
_entity_poly.type
_entity_poly.pdbx_seq_one_letter_code
_entity_poly.pdbx_strand_id
1 'polypeptide(L)'
;TQDEVVRHVLQQVGADAAAIAAQIEEEADIQERTDVAPSLSPDAKAALLAAYEESRQVGASYVGPEHVLLALAQDTETEAGELLERFAISHTKLRGAVIRGVESGEAGGRPASTTKTLDEYGRDLTEEARQGKLDPVIGRADQIEQTIEILSRRTKNNPVLIGDPGVGKTAI
;
A
#
# COMPACT_ATOMS: atom_id res chain seq x y z
N THR A 1 6.53 -7.84 -2.85
CA THR A 1 6.03 -7.25 -4.12
C THR A 1 4.53 -7.09 -4.02
N GLN A 2 3.91 -6.18 -4.81
CA GLN A 2 2.44 -5.98 -4.82
C GLN A 2 1.68 -7.30 -5.09
N ASP A 3 2.27 -8.20 -5.86
CA ASP A 3 1.75 -9.55 -6.12
C ASP A 3 1.66 -10.44 -4.88
N GLU A 4 2.51 -10.22 -3.87
CA GLU A 4 2.49 -11.01 -2.64
C GLU A 4 1.25 -10.72 -1.78
N VAL A 5 0.80 -9.47 -1.74
CA VAL A 5 -0.40 -9.09 -0.98
C VAL A 5 -1.64 -9.79 -1.54
N VAL A 6 -1.82 -9.73 -2.85
CA VAL A 6 -2.96 -10.40 -3.53
C VAL A 6 -2.90 -11.90 -3.32
N ARG A 7 -1.72 -12.53 -3.50
CA ARG A 7 -1.54 -13.97 -3.27
C ARG A 7 -1.88 -14.36 -1.83
N HIS A 8 -1.42 -13.58 -0.86
CA HIS A 8 -1.69 -13.83 0.55
C HIS A 8 -3.20 -13.74 0.86
N VAL A 9 -3.87 -12.69 0.36
CA VAL A 9 -5.32 -12.53 0.53
C VAL A 9 -6.10 -13.69 -0.13
N LEU A 10 -5.71 -14.11 -1.34
CA LEU A 10 -6.32 -15.24 -2.03
C LEU A 10 -6.11 -16.56 -1.27
N GLN A 11 -4.92 -16.81 -0.75
CA GLN A 11 -4.63 -17.98 0.09
C GLN A 11 -5.48 -18.01 1.37
N GLN A 12 -5.69 -16.86 2.01
CA GLN A 12 -6.54 -16.77 3.21
C GLN A 12 -8.01 -17.10 2.94
N VAL A 13 -8.49 -16.87 1.73
CA VAL A 13 -9.85 -17.27 1.32
C VAL A 13 -9.92 -18.67 0.70
N GLY A 14 -8.77 -19.38 0.64
CA GLY A 14 -8.66 -20.74 0.12
C GLY A 14 -8.63 -20.82 -1.40
N ALA A 15 -8.27 -19.74 -2.09
CA ALA A 15 -8.19 -19.70 -3.56
C ALA A 15 -6.75 -19.87 -4.05
N ASP A 16 -6.59 -20.57 -5.18
CA ASP A 16 -5.30 -20.74 -5.85
C ASP A 16 -5.09 -19.64 -6.90
N ALA A 17 -4.18 -18.73 -6.60
CA ALA A 17 -3.83 -17.62 -7.49
C ALA A 17 -3.26 -18.10 -8.84
N ALA A 18 -2.59 -19.26 -8.88
CA ALA A 18 -2.03 -19.80 -10.12
C ALA A 18 -3.15 -20.35 -11.03
N ALA A 19 -4.16 -21.00 -10.46
CA ALA A 19 -5.31 -21.49 -11.19
C ALA A 19 -6.14 -20.33 -11.78
N ILE A 20 -6.31 -19.25 -11.02
CA ILE A 20 -6.99 -18.03 -11.50
C ILE A 20 -6.21 -17.40 -12.65
N ALA A 21 -4.90 -17.27 -12.53
CA ALA A 21 -4.04 -16.70 -13.57
C ALA A 21 -4.11 -17.54 -14.86
N ALA A 22 -4.05 -18.87 -14.76
CA ALA A 22 -4.17 -19.77 -15.92
C ALA A 22 -5.53 -19.62 -16.62
N GLN A 23 -6.62 -19.48 -15.85
CA GLN A 23 -7.95 -19.27 -16.41
C GLN A 23 -8.07 -17.91 -17.13
N ILE A 24 -7.48 -16.86 -16.57
CA ILE A 24 -7.42 -15.54 -17.20
C ILE A 24 -6.64 -15.61 -18.52
N GLU A 25 -5.51 -16.30 -18.55
CA GLU A 25 -4.70 -16.48 -19.76
C GLU A 25 -5.44 -17.28 -20.84
N GLU A 26 -6.25 -18.26 -20.46
CA GLU A 26 -7.06 -19.07 -21.39
C GLU A 26 -8.24 -18.28 -21.95
N GLU A 27 -8.90 -17.46 -21.14
CA GLU A 27 -10.07 -16.67 -21.55
C GLU A 27 -9.68 -15.32 -22.19
N ALA A 28 -8.45 -14.83 -21.93
CA ALA A 28 -7.97 -13.59 -22.54
C ALA A 28 -7.84 -13.77 -24.05
N ASP A 29 -8.72 -13.12 -24.79
CA ASP A 29 -8.61 -13.01 -26.24
C ASP A 29 -7.43 -12.06 -26.54
N ILE A 30 -6.26 -12.65 -26.83
CA ILE A 30 -5.04 -11.90 -27.15
C ILE A 30 -5.23 -11.30 -28.54
N GLN A 31 -5.90 -10.16 -28.59
CA GLN A 31 -5.99 -9.38 -29.80
C GLN A 31 -4.60 -8.91 -30.24
N GLU A 32 -4.33 -9.03 -31.56
CA GLU A 32 -3.09 -8.52 -32.14
C GLU A 32 -2.88 -7.05 -31.75
N ARG A 33 -1.62 -6.68 -31.50
CA ARG A 33 -1.20 -5.31 -31.19
C ARG A 33 -1.81 -4.34 -32.17
N THR A 34 -2.74 -3.52 -31.71
CA THR A 34 -3.24 -2.38 -32.49
C THR A 34 -2.36 -1.17 -32.23
N ASP A 35 -2.09 -0.35 -33.24
CA ASP A 35 -1.33 0.91 -33.09
C ASP A 35 -2.10 2.01 -32.31
N VAL A 36 -3.23 1.65 -31.71
CA VAL A 36 -4.05 2.55 -30.91
C VAL A 36 -3.61 2.46 -29.45
N ALA A 37 -3.38 3.61 -28.81
CA ALA A 37 -3.07 3.67 -27.39
C ALA A 37 -4.18 2.98 -26.58
N PRO A 38 -3.84 2.05 -25.67
CA PRO A 38 -4.82 1.33 -24.86
C PRO A 38 -5.61 2.29 -23.98
N SER A 39 -6.94 2.17 -23.99
CA SER A 39 -7.83 2.91 -23.11
C SER A 39 -8.51 1.96 -22.13
N LEU A 40 -8.73 2.43 -20.90
CA LEU A 40 -9.49 1.66 -19.91
C LEU A 40 -10.95 1.50 -20.37
N SER A 41 -11.47 0.27 -20.26
CA SER A 41 -12.90 0.00 -20.46
C SER A 41 -13.76 0.74 -19.43
N PRO A 42 -15.06 0.93 -19.67
CA PRO A 42 -15.98 1.49 -18.68
C PRO A 42 -15.94 0.72 -17.35
N ASP A 43 -15.93 -0.62 -17.43
CA ASP A 43 -15.92 -1.50 -16.24
C ASP A 43 -14.61 -1.39 -15.46
N ALA A 44 -13.47 -1.31 -16.15
CA ALA A 44 -12.18 -1.07 -15.51
C ALA A 44 -12.13 0.30 -14.80
N LYS A 45 -12.75 1.33 -15.37
CA LYS A 45 -12.87 2.64 -14.70
C LYS A 45 -13.77 2.57 -13.49
N ALA A 46 -14.91 1.89 -13.59
CA ALA A 46 -15.82 1.68 -12.47
C ALA A 46 -15.16 0.90 -11.34
N ALA A 47 -14.44 -0.18 -11.66
CA ALA A 47 -13.68 -0.97 -10.67
C ALA A 47 -12.61 -0.14 -9.95
N LEU A 48 -11.89 0.75 -10.65
CA LEU A 48 -10.91 1.62 -10.00
C LEU A 48 -11.55 2.65 -9.06
N LEU A 49 -12.72 3.18 -9.41
CA LEU A 49 -13.47 4.08 -8.52
C LEU A 49 -14.00 3.33 -7.30
N ALA A 50 -14.57 2.13 -7.49
CA ALA A 50 -15.01 1.28 -6.40
C ALA A 50 -13.84 0.87 -5.48
N ALA A 51 -12.66 0.59 -6.03
CA ALA A 51 -11.45 0.31 -5.25
C ALA A 51 -11.05 1.48 -4.34
N TYR A 52 -11.22 2.72 -4.79
CA TYR A 52 -10.99 3.90 -3.97
C TYR A 52 -12.01 3.97 -2.81
N GLU A 53 -13.29 3.67 -3.07
CA GLU A 53 -14.31 3.64 -2.02
C GLU A 53 -14.04 2.53 -1.00
N GLU A 54 -13.68 1.32 -1.47
CA GLU A 54 -13.29 0.21 -0.60
C GLU A 54 -12.09 0.55 0.29
N SER A 55 -11.06 1.19 -0.26
CA SER A 55 -9.88 1.60 0.52
C SER A 55 -10.26 2.52 1.67
N ARG A 56 -11.18 3.47 1.44
CA ARG A 56 -11.67 4.37 2.47
C ARG A 56 -12.51 3.66 3.53
N GLN A 57 -13.33 2.70 3.13
CA GLN A 57 -14.17 1.94 4.05
C GLN A 57 -13.37 1.03 4.99
N VAL A 58 -12.23 0.50 4.54
CA VAL A 58 -11.32 -0.27 5.38
C VAL A 58 -10.30 0.60 6.13
N GLY A 59 -10.38 1.94 5.97
CA GLY A 59 -9.51 2.89 6.66
C GLY A 59 -8.10 3.00 6.10
N ALA A 60 -7.88 2.51 4.88
CA ALA A 60 -6.57 2.61 4.22
C ALA A 60 -6.30 4.04 3.73
N SER A 61 -5.04 4.46 3.78
CA SER A 61 -4.59 5.78 3.28
C SER A 61 -4.23 5.78 1.81
N TYR A 62 -4.26 4.64 1.14
CA TYR A 62 -3.90 4.45 -0.27
C TYR A 62 -4.80 3.39 -0.91
N VAL A 63 -4.82 3.33 -2.24
CA VAL A 63 -5.49 2.27 -3.00
C VAL A 63 -4.45 1.23 -3.39
N GLY A 64 -4.51 0.05 -2.80
CA GLY A 64 -3.66 -1.08 -3.13
C GLY A 64 -4.36 -2.10 -4.04
N PRO A 65 -3.64 -3.10 -4.56
CA PRO A 65 -4.19 -4.15 -5.41
C PRO A 65 -5.26 -5.00 -4.69
N GLU A 66 -5.19 -5.13 -3.37
CA GLU A 66 -6.21 -5.76 -2.53
C GLU A 66 -7.56 -5.04 -2.63
N HIS A 67 -7.57 -3.72 -2.72
CA HIS A 67 -8.77 -2.92 -2.88
C HIS A 67 -9.36 -3.05 -4.30
N VAL A 68 -8.50 -3.19 -5.32
CA VAL A 68 -8.93 -3.48 -6.69
C VAL A 68 -9.58 -4.86 -6.75
N LEU A 69 -8.99 -5.87 -6.09
CA LEU A 69 -9.57 -7.21 -6.02
C LEU A 69 -10.93 -7.20 -5.31
N LEU A 70 -11.09 -6.43 -4.23
CA LEU A 70 -12.39 -6.23 -3.56
C LEU A 70 -13.43 -5.63 -4.51
N ALA A 71 -13.05 -4.58 -5.24
CA ALA A 71 -13.94 -3.91 -6.19
C ALA A 71 -14.37 -4.84 -7.32
N LEU A 72 -13.45 -5.66 -7.88
CA LEU A 72 -13.77 -6.65 -8.90
C LEU A 72 -14.72 -7.74 -8.39
N ALA A 73 -14.60 -8.14 -7.13
CA ALA A 73 -15.48 -9.14 -6.52
C ALA A 73 -16.84 -8.56 -6.07
N GLN A 74 -17.01 -7.26 -6.09
CA GLN A 74 -18.26 -6.59 -5.73
C GLN A 74 -19.29 -6.65 -6.86
N ASP A 75 -18.83 -6.49 -8.09
CA ASP A 75 -19.67 -6.46 -9.28
C ASP A 75 -19.64 -7.84 -9.98
N THR A 76 -20.64 -8.67 -9.67
CA THR A 76 -20.77 -10.03 -10.18
C THR A 76 -21.35 -10.10 -11.60
N GLU A 77 -21.76 -8.96 -12.18
CA GLU A 77 -22.24 -8.89 -13.57
C GLU A 77 -21.09 -8.69 -14.57
N THR A 78 -19.87 -8.42 -14.09
CA THR A 78 -18.68 -8.29 -14.95
C THR A 78 -17.98 -9.63 -15.15
N GLU A 79 -17.26 -9.80 -16.26
CA GLU A 79 -16.47 -11.01 -16.54
C GLU A 79 -15.49 -11.34 -15.39
N ALA A 80 -14.88 -10.31 -14.79
CA ALA A 80 -13.99 -10.48 -13.65
C ALA A 80 -14.73 -10.97 -12.39
N GLY A 81 -15.92 -10.43 -12.13
CA GLY A 81 -16.75 -10.85 -11.00
C GLY A 81 -17.24 -12.28 -11.16
N GLU A 82 -17.75 -12.66 -12.35
CA GLU A 82 -18.16 -14.03 -12.68
C GLU A 82 -16.99 -15.01 -12.54
N LEU A 83 -15.78 -14.62 -12.99
CA LEU A 83 -14.59 -15.44 -12.82
C LEU A 83 -14.29 -15.70 -11.34
N LEU A 84 -14.30 -14.66 -10.51
CA LEU A 84 -14.06 -14.79 -9.07
C LEU A 84 -15.11 -15.66 -8.38
N GLU A 85 -16.38 -15.57 -8.77
CA GLU A 85 -17.44 -16.43 -8.25
C GLU A 85 -17.21 -17.89 -8.61
N ARG A 86 -16.75 -18.22 -9.82
CA ARG A 86 -16.38 -19.59 -10.23
C ARG A 86 -15.31 -20.21 -9.31
N PHE A 87 -14.42 -19.40 -8.78
CA PHE A 87 -13.44 -19.82 -7.76
C PHE A 87 -13.93 -19.69 -6.32
N ALA A 88 -15.26 -19.52 -6.10
CA ALA A 88 -15.90 -19.35 -4.80
C ALA A 88 -15.33 -18.17 -3.96
N ILE A 89 -14.82 -17.15 -4.64
CA ILE A 89 -14.28 -15.92 -4.06
C ILE A 89 -15.40 -14.89 -4.06
N SER A 90 -15.93 -14.58 -2.86
CA SER A 90 -16.94 -13.54 -2.70
C SER A 90 -16.33 -12.28 -2.08
N HIS A 91 -16.89 -11.10 -2.38
CA HIS A 91 -16.52 -9.83 -1.79
C HIS A 91 -16.46 -9.89 -0.25
N THR A 92 -17.44 -10.50 0.41
CA THR A 92 -17.48 -10.62 1.87
C THR A 92 -16.31 -11.42 2.44
N LYS A 93 -15.93 -12.52 1.79
CA LYS A 93 -14.77 -13.34 2.22
C LYS A 93 -13.47 -12.59 2.05
N LEU A 94 -13.29 -11.93 0.89
CA LEU A 94 -12.10 -11.10 0.61
C LEU A 94 -11.99 -9.95 1.60
N ARG A 95 -13.08 -9.23 1.84
CA ARG A 95 -13.10 -8.11 2.78
C ARG A 95 -12.69 -8.55 4.19
N GLY A 96 -13.20 -9.69 4.66
CA GLY A 96 -12.77 -10.26 5.94
C GLY A 96 -11.29 -10.62 5.98
N ALA A 97 -10.71 -11.10 4.88
CA ALA A 97 -9.28 -11.38 4.79
C ALA A 97 -8.43 -10.08 4.79
N VAL A 98 -8.84 -9.09 4.01
CA VAL A 98 -8.15 -7.77 3.96
C VAL A 98 -8.17 -7.09 5.33
N ILE A 99 -9.31 -7.05 6.03
CA ILE A 99 -9.41 -6.44 7.36
C ILE A 99 -8.51 -7.15 8.37
N ARG A 100 -8.52 -8.49 8.40
CA ARG A 100 -7.61 -9.26 9.27
C ARG A 100 -6.14 -9.01 8.94
N GLY A 101 -5.80 -8.89 7.68
CA GLY A 101 -4.46 -8.54 7.25
C GLY A 101 -4.04 -7.13 7.67
N VAL A 102 -4.97 -6.17 7.68
CA VAL A 102 -4.73 -4.81 8.23
C VAL A 102 -4.49 -4.87 9.74
N GLU A 103 -5.28 -5.64 10.49
CA GLU A 103 -5.16 -5.78 11.94
C GLU A 103 -3.87 -6.53 12.35
N SER A 104 -3.44 -7.52 11.57
CA SER A 104 -2.17 -8.25 11.80
C SER A 104 -0.93 -7.48 11.34
N GLY A 105 -1.09 -6.34 10.66
CA GLY A 105 0.00 -5.57 10.08
C GLY A 105 0.55 -6.17 8.76
N GLU A 106 -0.05 -7.25 8.27
CA GLU A 106 0.39 -7.94 7.05
C GLU A 106 -0.28 -7.41 5.77
N ALA A 107 -1.55 -6.97 5.84
CA ALA A 107 -2.28 -6.40 4.70
C ALA A 107 -2.49 -4.88 4.79
N GLY A 108 -2.27 -4.25 5.95
CA GLY A 108 -2.22 -2.79 6.13
C GLY A 108 -0.80 -2.27 6.14
N GLY A 109 0.14 -3.16 5.82
CA GLY A 109 1.53 -2.79 5.67
C GLY A 109 1.64 -1.67 4.65
N ARG A 110 2.35 -0.58 5.01
CA ARG A 110 2.96 0.37 4.08
C ARG A 110 3.15 -0.30 2.73
N PRO A 111 2.80 0.34 1.61
CA PRO A 111 3.13 -0.21 0.29
C PRO A 111 4.55 -0.71 0.38
N ALA A 112 4.75 -1.99 0.03
CA ALA A 112 6.08 -2.61 0.08
C ALA A 112 7.02 -1.59 -0.52
N SER A 113 7.90 -1.06 0.31
CA SER A 113 8.65 0.17 0.05
C SER A 113 9.13 0.15 -1.40
N THR A 114 8.70 1.14 -2.19
CA THR A 114 9.21 1.32 -3.56
C THR A 114 10.71 1.58 -3.55
N THR A 115 11.29 1.64 -2.36
CA THR A 115 12.69 1.94 -2.08
C THR A 115 13.37 0.76 -1.39
N LYS A 116 13.32 -0.44 -2.02
CA LYS A 116 14.01 -1.64 -1.50
C LYS A 116 15.47 -1.36 -1.12
N THR A 117 16.15 -0.54 -1.92
CA THR A 117 17.52 -0.10 -1.66
C THR A 117 17.64 0.75 -0.40
N LEU A 118 16.66 1.62 -0.12
CA LEU A 118 16.65 2.42 1.12
C LEU A 118 16.36 1.55 2.34
N ASP A 119 15.51 0.52 2.22
CA ASP A 119 15.22 -0.40 3.32
C ASP A 119 16.40 -1.33 3.61
N GLU A 120 17.19 -1.67 2.58
CA GLU A 120 18.37 -2.53 2.72
C GLU A 120 19.57 -1.79 3.32
N TYR A 121 19.76 -0.49 2.95
CA TYR A 121 20.93 0.30 3.37
C TYR A 121 20.58 1.48 4.29
N GLY A 122 19.30 1.80 4.46
CA GLY A 122 18.81 2.90 5.29
C GLY A 122 18.34 2.43 6.68
N ARG A 123 18.11 3.42 7.55
CA ARG A 123 17.51 3.20 8.87
C ARG A 123 16.21 4.00 8.94
N ASP A 124 15.09 3.35 9.29
CA ASP A 124 13.83 4.06 9.58
C ASP A 124 13.87 4.60 11.01
N LEU A 125 14.35 5.84 11.14
CA LEU A 125 14.46 6.50 12.45
C LEU A 125 13.10 6.70 13.13
N THR A 126 12.02 6.81 12.36
CA THR A 126 10.67 6.95 12.91
C THR A 126 10.22 5.66 13.58
N GLU A 127 10.52 4.51 12.98
CA GLU A 127 10.20 3.21 13.55
C GLU A 127 11.10 2.90 14.76
N GLU A 128 12.39 3.24 14.68
CA GLU A 128 13.32 3.11 15.82
C GLU A 128 12.87 3.98 17.01
N ALA A 129 12.35 5.19 16.76
CA ALA A 129 11.79 6.05 17.79
C ALA A 129 10.56 5.42 18.46
N ARG A 130 9.64 4.84 17.68
CA ARG A 130 8.47 4.13 18.22
C ARG A 130 8.85 2.93 19.08
N GLN A 131 9.93 2.25 18.70
CA GLN A 131 10.47 1.10 19.44
C GLN A 131 11.35 1.50 20.62
N GLY A 132 11.57 2.80 20.87
CA GLY A 132 12.41 3.29 21.96
C GLY A 132 13.90 2.96 21.77
N LYS A 133 14.36 2.74 20.53
CA LYS A 133 15.75 2.35 20.21
C LYS A 133 16.67 3.54 19.96
N LEU A 134 16.11 4.76 19.89
CA LEU A 134 16.92 5.96 19.72
C LEU A 134 17.49 6.40 21.07
N ASP A 135 18.75 6.86 21.05
CA ASP A 135 19.40 7.42 22.21
C ASP A 135 18.68 8.71 22.66
N PRO A 136 18.52 8.93 23.97
CA PRO A 136 17.89 10.15 24.45
C PRO A 136 18.76 11.38 24.20
N VAL A 137 18.16 12.43 23.66
CA VAL A 137 18.84 13.72 23.44
C VAL A 137 18.71 14.55 24.71
N ILE A 138 19.87 14.86 25.34
CA ILE A 138 19.93 15.60 26.59
C ILE A 138 20.40 17.03 26.35
N GLY A 139 19.70 18.02 26.94
CA GLY A 139 20.13 19.43 26.92
C GLY A 139 19.93 20.13 25.59
N ARG A 140 19.03 19.67 24.72
CA ARG A 140 18.73 20.25 23.40
C ARG A 140 17.25 20.54 23.18
N ALA A 141 16.47 20.66 24.25
CA ALA A 141 15.03 20.85 24.17
C ALA A 141 14.64 22.06 23.31
N ASP A 142 15.29 23.22 23.50
CA ASP A 142 15.00 24.45 22.77
C ASP A 142 15.27 24.32 21.27
N GLN A 143 16.37 23.65 20.90
CA GLN A 143 16.74 23.44 19.48
C GLN A 143 15.78 22.46 18.80
N ILE A 144 15.33 21.44 19.50
CA ILE A 144 14.33 20.49 19.00
C ILE A 144 13.00 21.20 18.79
N GLU A 145 12.53 22.00 19.75
CA GLU A 145 11.28 22.77 19.65
C GLU A 145 11.33 23.74 18.47
N GLN A 146 12.41 24.50 18.31
CA GLN A 146 12.60 25.39 17.16
C GLN A 146 12.63 24.63 15.82
N THR A 147 13.25 23.47 15.77
CA THR A 147 13.29 22.63 14.57
C THR A 147 11.88 22.15 14.20
N ILE A 148 11.10 21.68 15.17
CA ILE A 148 9.70 21.26 14.97
C ILE A 148 8.85 22.45 14.51
N GLU A 149 9.02 23.62 15.13
CA GLU A 149 8.30 24.82 14.72
C GLU A 149 8.56 25.19 13.24
N ILE A 150 9.82 25.16 12.81
CA ILE A 150 10.22 25.44 11.42
C ILE A 150 9.64 24.40 10.47
N LEU A 151 9.73 23.11 10.79
CA LEU A 151 9.20 22.02 9.98
C LEU A 151 7.67 22.10 9.84
N SER A 152 6.97 22.63 10.85
CA SER A 152 5.52 22.78 10.87
C SER A 152 5.00 23.97 10.03
N ARG A 153 5.87 24.82 9.51
CA ARG A 153 5.47 25.97 8.67
C ARG A 153 4.95 25.50 7.31
N ARG A 154 3.96 26.20 6.78
CA ARG A 154 3.42 25.92 5.42
C ARG A 154 4.43 26.22 4.31
N THR A 155 5.35 27.17 4.54
CA THR A 155 6.41 27.59 3.60
C THR A 155 7.68 27.87 4.39
N LYS A 156 8.86 27.77 3.75
CA LYS A 156 10.18 27.98 4.38
C LYS A 156 10.39 27.04 5.57
N ASN A 157 10.02 25.78 5.41
CA ASN A 157 10.05 24.71 6.42
C ASN A 157 11.35 23.89 6.42
N ASN A 158 12.47 24.46 5.95
CA ASN A 158 13.76 23.79 5.93
C ASN A 158 14.65 24.35 7.06
N PRO A 159 14.77 23.67 8.20
CA PRO A 159 15.66 24.08 9.27
C PRO A 159 17.12 23.80 8.89
N VAL A 160 18.03 24.66 9.30
CA VAL A 160 19.46 24.50 9.14
C VAL A 160 20.12 24.56 10.52
N LEU A 161 20.78 23.47 10.91
CA LEU A 161 21.52 23.37 12.17
C LEU A 161 23.00 23.80 11.95
N ILE A 162 23.43 24.87 12.61
CA ILE A 162 24.79 25.44 12.50
C ILE A 162 25.51 25.26 13.84
N GLY A 163 26.77 24.89 13.80
CA GLY A 163 27.60 24.72 15.00
C GLY A 163 28.93 24.02 14.68
N ASP A 164 29.80 23.97 15.64
CA ASP A 164 31.11 23.31 15.53
C ASP A 164 30.99 21.79 15.32
N PRO A 165 32.03 21.14 14.77
CA PRO A 165 32.04 19.67 14.68
C PRO A 165 31.89 19.03 16.08
N GLY A 166 31.09 17.94 16.17
CA GLY A 166 30.94 17.18 17.42
C GLY A 166 29.95 17.73 18.45
N VAL A 167 29.30 18.90 18.21
CA VAL A 167 28.33 19.47 19.17
C VAL A 167 26.95 18.82 19.15
N GLY A 168 26.76 17.70 18.46
CA GLY A 168 25.53 16.93 18.48
C GLY A 168 24.44 17.43 17.52
N LYS A 169 24.79 18.09 16.38
CA LYS A 169 23.81 18.53 15.39
C LYS A 169 22.98 17.39 14.81
N THR A 170 23.59 16.23 14.61
CA THR A 170 22.95 15.05 14.04
C THR A 170 22.08 14.30 15.06
N ALA A 171 22.20 14.63 16.34
CA ALA A 171 21.38 14.02 17.39
C ALA A 171 20.01 14.73 17.55
N ILE A 172 19.85 15.94 17.00
CA ILE A 172 18.60 16.69 16.95
C ILE A 172 17.74 16.20 15.79
#